data_40416d9a3cf66e9fcd6d786c204df652
#
_entry.id   40416d9a3cf66e9fcd6d786c204df652
#
_cell.length_a   1.000
_cell.length_b   1.000
_cell.length_c   1.000
_cell.angle_alpha   90.00
_cell.angle_beta   90.00
_cell.angle_gamma   90.00
#
_symmetry.space_group_name_H-M   'P 1'
#
loop_
_entity.id
_entity.type
_entity.pdbx_description
1 polymer ?
#
loop_
_entity_poly.entity_id
_entity_poly.type
_entity_poly.pdbx_seq_one_letter_code
_entity_poly.pdbx_strand_id
1 'polypeptide(L)'
;MTKDEVEKSKNEIGTDSSSLLTGRRGFAIQGYEGSFHQMAAQHFFGKNAQVIPCATFREVVKLAATKKESDGGVMAIENSIAGSILSNYNLLQRSNLHIIGEVYLQIRQNLLVNHGITMEDIREVHSHPMAIQQCFDFLDKYDWKLVETDDTALSARHIHQHKSKHVAAIASKLAAELFDLDILVPNIHTLKNNYTRFLILQREDMAQKIKGADKASLSFHTDHSKGSLARVLTKIAEDDINLSKLQSFPIPDTDFKYSFHVDMEFHSIDQFEKVIGDIRPITEHLKIYGIYKRGEWK
;
A
#
# COMPACT_ATOMS: atom_id res chain seq x y z
N MET A 1 16.17 35.01 -24.26
CA MET A 1 15.92 33.58 -23.94
C MET A 1 15.70 32.85 -25.25
N THR A 2 16.64 32.01 -25.63
CA THR A 2 16.60 31.27 -26.88
C THR A 2 15.81 29.96 -26.69
N LYS A 3 15.29 29.41 -27.80
CA LYS A 3 14.51 28.16 -27.77
C LYS A 3 15.22 26.98 -27.06
N ASP A 4 16.54 27.00 -27.03
CA ASP A 4 17.39 25.99 -26.40
C ASP A 4 17.39 26.05 -24.85
N GLU A 5 17.10 27.23 -24.27
CA GLU A 5 16.98 27.40 -22.81
C GLU A 5 15.62 26.89 -22.28
N VAL A 6 14.59 26.90 -23.13
CA VAL A 6 13.24 26.38 -22.79
C VAL A 6 13.18 24.86 -22.89
N GLU A 7 13.98 24.22 -23.74
CA GLU A 7 14.06 22.78 -23.88
C GLU A 7 14.91 22.13 -22.76
N LYS A 8 15.92 22.82 -22.24
CA LYS A 8 16.69 22.36 -21.08
C LYS A 8 15.90 22.38 -19.76
N SER A 9 14.95 23.31 -19.62
CA SER A 9 14.13 23.37 -18.38
C SER A 9 13.00 22.36 -18.33
N LYS A 10 12.67 21.68 -19.43
CA LYS A 10 11.66 20.61 -19.48
C LYS A 10 12.19 19.21 -19.18
N ASN A 11 13.51 19.04 -19.15
CA ASN A 11 14.14 17.73 -18.88
C ASN A 11 14.59 17.52 -17.43
N GLU A 12 14.34 18.44 -16.51
CA GLU A 12 14.72 18.33 -15.09
C GLU A 12 13.56 18.07 -14.13
N ILE A 13 12.38 17.71 -14.62
CA ILE A 13 11.25 17.27 -13.77
C ILE A 13 10.91 15.81 -14.08
N GLY A 14 11.88 14.96 -13.87
CA GLY A 14 11.73 13.54 -13.75
C GLY A 14 12.59 13.09 -12.57
N THR A 15 11.98 12.75 -11.44
CA THR A 15 12.65 11.91 -10.45
C THR A 15 12.99 10.62 -11.18
N ASP A 16 14.23 10.51 -11.64
CA ASP A 16 14.74 9.33 -12.33
C ASP A 16 14.82 8.17 -11.35
N SER A 17 13.68 7.53 -11.11
CA SER A 17 13.57 6.29 -10.36
C SER A 17 14.32 5.13 -11.05
N SER A 18 14.68 5.30 -12.34
CA SER A 18 15.32 4.27 -13.15
C SER A 18 16.80 4.09 -12.82
N SER A 19 17.51 5.14 -12.38
CA SER A 19 18.93 5.07 -12.02
C SER A 19 19.20 4.27 -10.73
N LEU A 20 18.16 3.96 -9.99
CA LEU A 20 18.23 3.22 -8.72
C LEU A 20 18.15 1.69 -8.88
N LEU A 21 18.02 1.14 -10.10
CA LEU A 21 17.66 -0.28 -10.33
C LEU A 21 18.83 -1.22 -10.60
N THR A 22 20.06 -0.74 -10.84
CA THR A 22 21.21 -1.61 -11.08
C THR A 22 21.77 -2.16 -9.78
N GLY A 23 21.62 -3.47 -9.55
CA GLY A 23 22.11 -4.18 -8.35
C GLY A 23 21.06 -4.47 -7.27
N ARG A 24 19.77 -4.20 -7.53
CA ARG A 24 18.67 -4.40 -6.58
C ARG A 24 18.21 -5.86 -6.52
N ARG A 25 17.81 -6.27 -5.31
CA ARG A 25 17.31 -7.63 -5.01
C ARG A 25 15.82 -7.76 -5.15
N GLY A 26 15.08 -6.66 -5.07
CA GLY A 26 13.64 -6.60 -5.11
C GLY A 26 13.02 -6.18 -3.78
N PHE A 27 11.71 -5.95 -3.83
CA PHE A 27 10.89 -5.48 -2.70
C PHE A 27 10.01 -6.61 -2.19
N ALA A 28 10.03 -6.83 -0.87
CA ALA A 28 9.15 -7.81 -0.24
C ALA A 28 7.69 -7.35 -0.36
N ILE A 29 6.81 -8.24 -0.83
CA ILE A 29 5.38 -8.00 -0.97
C ILE A 29 4.59 -9.15 -0.34
N GLN A 30 3.40 -8.88 0.20
CA GLN A 30 2.48 -9.96 0.56
C GLN A 30 1.73 -10.44 -0.69
N GLY A 31 1.58 -11.75 -0.81
CA GLY A 31 0.98 -12.39 -1.97
C GLY A 31 2.01 -12.77 -3.03
N TYR A 32 1.54 -13.00 -4.23
CA TYR A 32 2.33 -13.54 -5.33
C TYR A 32 2.53 -12.50 -6.46
N GLU A 33 3.33 -12.88 -7.47
CA GLU A 33 3.43 -12.11 -8.71
C GLU A 33 2.04 -11.96 -9.35
N GLY A 34 1.76 -10.78 -9.89
CA GLY A 34 0.43 -10.41 -10.37
C GLY A 34 -0.49 -9.78 -9.31
N SER A 35 -0.06 -9.71 -8.03
CA SER A 35 -0.84 -9.10 -6.96
C SER A 35 -0.91 -7.57 -7.06
N PHE A 36 -1.86 -6.98 -6.34
CA PHE A 36 -1.96 -5.51 -6.21
C PHE A 36 -0.74 -4.91 -5.49
N HIS A 37 -0.05 -5.67 -4.62
CA HIS A 37 1.20 -5.23 -4.02
C HIS A 37 2.32 -5.09 -5.07
N GLN A 38 2.42 -6.01 -6.03
CA GLN A 38 3.37 -5.86 -7.14
C GLN A 38 3.00 -4.66 -8.01
N MET A 39 1.70 -4.44 -8.30
CA MET A 39 1.28 -3.25 -9.03
C MET A 39 1.67 -1.96 -8.29
N ALA A 40 1.53 -1.92 -6.96
CA ALA A 40 1.98 -0.78 -6.16
C ALA A 40 3.51 -0.61 -6.20
N ALA A 41 4.29 -1.70 -6.14
CA ALA A 41 5.74 -1.66 -6.32
C ALA A 41 6.14 -1.11 -7.69
N GLN A 42 5.51 -1.59 -8.76
CA GLN A 42 5.73 -1.12 -10.13
C GLN A 42 5.32 0.34 -10.32
N HIS A 43 4.26 0.78 -9.64
CA HIS A 43 3.82 2.16 -9.69
C HIS A 43 4.87 3.12 -9.10
N PHE A 44 5.48 2.74 -7.98
CA PHE A 44 6.44 3.57 -7.27
C PHE A 44 7.85 3.50 -7.88
N PHE A 45 8.33 2.30 -8.22
CA PHE A 45 9.70 2.04 -8.65
C PHE A 45 9.87 1.85 -10.16
N GLY A 46 8.76 1.86 -10.91
CA GLY A 46 8.76 1.58 -12.35
C GLY A 46 8.42 0.13 -12.69
N LYS A 47 8.03 -0.11 -13.95
CA LYS A 47 7.49 -1.39 -14.45
C LYS A 47 8.41 -2.61 -14.23
N ASN A 48 9.73 -2.38 -14.14
CA ASN A 48 10.74 -3.44 -13.97
C ASN A 48 11.06 -3.73 -12.50
N ALA A 49 10.29 -3.19 -11.54
CA ALA A 49 10.48 -3.45 -10.12
C ALA A 49 10.38 -4.95 -9.83
N GLN A 50 11.48 -5.52 -9.34
CA GLN A 50 11.52 -6.91 -8.88
C GLN A 50 10.81 -7.02 -7.55
N VAL A 51 10.05 -8.11 -7.34
CA VAL A 51 9.35 -8.37 -6.10
C VAL A 51 9.77 -9.70 -5.50
N ILE A 52 9.68 -9.80 -4.17
CA ILE A 52 9.94 -11.00 -3.39
C ILE A 52 8.62 -11.38 -2.72
N PRO A 53 7.92 -12.43 -3.22
CA PRO A 53 6.67 -12.89 -2.65
C PRO A 53 6.83 -13.38 -1.21
N CYS A 54 5.91 -12.98 -0.33
CA CYS A 54 5.82 -13.39 1.06
C CYS A 54 4.40 -13.88 1.36
N ALA A 55 4.27 -14.92 2.16
CA ALA A 55 2.95 -15.42 2.55
C ALA A 55 2.22 -14.47 3.50
N THR A 56 2.95 -13.73 4.34
CA THR A 56 2.37 -12.86 5.36
C THR A 56 3.02 -11.47 5.41
N PHE A 57 2.30 -10.47 5.91
CA PHE A 57 2.87 -9.14 6.18
C PHE A 57 3.99 -9.17 7.22
N ARG A 58 3.99 -10.15 8.13
CA ARG A 58 5.10 -10.35 9.09
C ARG A 58 6.39 -10.73 8.36
N GLU A 59 6.30 -11.56 7.33
CA GLU A 59 7.45 -11.90 6.47
C GLU A 59 7.92 -10.70 5.66
N VAL A 60 6.97 -9.91 5.10
CA VAL A 60 7.31 -8.66 4.39
C VAL A 60 8.18 -7.76 5.27
N VAL A 61 7.73 -7.48 6.51
CA VAL A 61 8.45 -6.63 7.45
C VAL A 61 9.80 -7.24 7.82
N LYS A 62 9.87 -8.55 8.06
CA LYS A 62 11.10 -9.27 8.38
C LYS A 62 12.12 -9.15 7.25
N LEU A 63 11.73 -9.47 6.02
CA LEU A 63 12.60 -9.39 4.85
C LEU A 63 13.02 -7.95 4.55
N ALA A 64 12.08 -6.99 4.61
CA ALA A 64 12.37 -5.57 4.40
C ALA A 64 13.38 -5.02 5.42
N ALA A 65 13.36 -5.52 6.66
CA ALA A 65 14.29 -5.14 7.70
C ALA A 65 15.66 -5.86 7.62
N THR A 66 15.74 -6.99 6.89
CA THR A 66 16.96 -7.80 6.86
C THR A 66 17.93 -7.28 5.81
N LYS A 67 19.14 -6.91 6.25
CA LYS A 67 20.21 -6.46 5.36
C LYS A 67 20.59 -7.57 4.37
N LYS A 68 20.72 -7.21 3.08
CA LYS A 68 21.09 -8.10 1.99
C LYS A 68 20.00 -9.09 1.51
N GLU A 69 18.80 -9.09 2.05
CA GLU A 69 17.72 -9.96 1.55
C GLU A 69 16.73 -9.22 0.63
N SER A 70 16.48 -7.94 0.89
CA SER A 70 15.64 -7.09 0.04
C SER A 70 16.09 -5.64 0.05
N ASP A 71 15.53 -4.86 -0.87
CA ASP A 71 15.72 -3.40 -0.93
C ASP A 71 14.64 -2.64 -0.15
N GLY A 72 13.70 -3.35 0.46
CA GLY A 72 12.61 -2.80 1.23
C GLY A 72 11.34 -3.66 1.10
N GLY A 73 10.20 -3.07 1.38
CA GLY A 73 8.91 -3.75 1.28
C GLY A 73 7.78 -2.83 0.85
N VAL A 74 6.71 -3.43 0.35
CA VAL A 74 5.44 -2.76 0.04
C VAL A 74 4.34 -3.39 0.87
N MET A 75 3.66 -2.57 1.66
CA MET A 75 2.69 -3.04 2.63
C MET A 75 1.38 -2.26 2.53
N ALA A 76 0.28 -2.95 2.23
CA ALA A 76 -1.04 -2.35 2.32
C ALA A 76 -1.32 -1.92 3.76
N ILE A 77 -1.83 -0.69 3.94
CA ILE A 77 -2.09 -0.14 5.28
C ILE A 77 -3.55 0.21 5.49
N GLU A 78 -4.25 0.52 4.42
CA GLU A 78 -5.64 0.95 4.46
C GLU A 78 -6.34 0.68 3.14
N ASN A 79 -7.63 0.35 3.21
CA ASN A 79 -8.50 0.25 2.04
C ASN A 79 -9.73 1.14 2.25
N SER A 80 -10.16 1.84 1.21
CA SER A 80 -11.27 2.82 1.29
C SER A 80 -12.63 2.22 1.66
N ILE A 81 -12.78 0.88 1.52
CA ILE A 81 -14.02 0.16 1.86
C ILE A 81 -13.84 -0.59 3.19
N ALA A 82 -12.75 -1.35 3.33
CA ALA A 82 -12.50 -2.20 4.50
C ALA A 82 -11.86 -1.45 5.69
N GLY A 83 -11.38 -0.21 5.47
CA GLY A 83 -10.74 0.60 6.51
C GLY A 83 -9.27 0.25 6.76
N SER A 84 -8.79 0.57 7.96
CA SER A 84 -7.40 0.39 8.36
C SER A 84 -7.07 -1.07 8.63
N ILE A 85 -5.91 -1.52 8.12
CA ILE A 85 -5.37 -2.87 8.40
C ILE A 85 -4.55 -2.78 9.70
N LEU A 86 -5.24 -2.84 10.83
CA LEU A 86 -4.66 -2.57 12.17
C LEU A 86 -3.45 -3.44 12.49
N SER A 87 -3.45 -4.70 12.05
CA SER A 87 -2.30 -5.60 12.21
C SER A 87 -1.02 -5.04 11.56
N ASN A 88 -1.14 -4.36 10.43
CA ASN A 88 -0.01 -3.81 9.70
C ASN A 88 0.56 -2.55 10.36
N TYR A 89 -0.29 -1.73 10.97
CA TYR A 89 0.17 -0.63 11.85
C TYR A 89 0.99 -1.17 13.03
N ASN A 90 0.54 -2.27 13.67
CA ASN A 90 1.28 -2.90 14.75
C ASN A 90 2.66 -3.44 14.29
N LEU A 91 2.72 -4.02 13.10
CA LEU A 91 3.99 -4.48 12.51
C LEU A 91 4.93 -3.30 12.24
N LEU A 92 4.42 -2.20 11.68
CA LEU A 92 5.18 -0.99 11.43
C LEU A 92 5.72 -0.39 12.73
N GLN A 93 4.88 -0.26 13.76
CA GLN A 93 5.27 0.30 15.07
C GLN A 93 6.43 -0.46 15.71
N ARG A 94 6.42 -1.80 15.58
CA ARG A 94 7.44 -2.70 16.15
C ARG A 94 8.69 -2.84 15.27
N SER A 95 8.67 -2.32 14.06
CA SER A 95 9.81 -2.39 13.14
C SER A 95 10.70 -1.14 13.25
N ASN A 96 11.92 -1.27 12.68
CA ASN A 96 12.83 -0.14 12.44
C ASN A 96 12.82 0.27 10.96
N LEU A 97 11.69 0.03 10.28
CA LEU A 97 11.51 0.45 8.90
C LEU A 97 11.03 1.90 8.83
N HIS A 98 11.46 2.59 7.78
CA HIS A 98 11.06 3.94 7.45
C HIS A 98 10.13 3.94 6.25
N ILE A 99 9.11 4.77 6.29
CA ILE A 99 8.23 5.04 5.15
C ILE A 99 8.94 6.07 4.27
N ILE A 100 9.19 5.67 3.01
CA ILE A 100 9.82 6.54 2.01
C ILE A 100 8.83 7.05 0.97
N GLY A 101 7.58 6.58 1.02
CA GLY A 101 6.51 6.98 0.12
C GLY A 101 5.25 6.17 0.32
N GLU A 102 4.24 6.52 -0.43
CA GLU A 102 2.96 5.82 -0.46
C GLU A 102 2.40 5.75 -1.87
N VAL A 103 1.54 4.76 -2.11
CA VAL A 103 0.81 4.58 -3.38
C VAL A 103 -0.66 4.36 -3.06
N TYR A 104 -1.54 5.13 -3.71
CA TYR A 104 -2.98 4.86 -3.75
C TYR A 104 -3.30 4.15 -5.06
N LEU A 105 -3.74 2.89 -4.96
CA LEU A 105 -4.05 2.06 -6.12
C LEU A 105 -5.52 1.72 -6.14
N GLN A 106 -6.20 1.99 -7.25
CA GLN A 106 -7.56 1.53 -7.46
C GLN A 106 -7.59 0.01 -7.63
N ILE A 107 -8.35 -0.67 -6.79
CA ILE A 107 -8.48 -2.13 -6.83
C ILE A 107 -9.58 -2.49 -7.83
N ARG A 108 -9.16 -3.02 -8.96
CA ARG A 108 -10.06 -3.45 -10.03
C ARG A 108 -10.01 -4.96 -10.16
N GLN A 109 -11.12 -5.60 -9.81
CA GLN A 109 -11.27 -7.05 -9.93
C GLN A 109 -11.83 -7.40 -11.32
N ASN A 110 -11.22 -8.39 -11.97
CA ASN A 110 -11.62 -8.86 -13.29
C ASN A 110 -11.88 -10.36 -13.24
N LEU A 111 -12.79 -10.85 -14.08
CA LEU A 111 -13.00 -12.27 -14.29
C LEU A 111 -12.02 -12.77 -15.37
N LEU A 112 -11.11 -13.65 -14.98
CA LEU A 112 -10.04 -14.17 -15.82
C LEU A 112 -10.28 -15.64 -16.16
N VAL A 113 -9.97 -16.00 -17.39
CA VAL A 113 -10.10 -17.38 -17.90
C VAL A 113 -8.95 -17.72 -18.83
N ASN A 114 -8.74 -19.00 -19.13
CA ASN A 114 -7.85 -19.41 -20.22
C ASN A 114 -8.47 -19.05 -21.58
N HIS A 115 -7.61 -18.90 -22.59
CA HIS A 115 -8.03 -18.53 -23.93
C HIS A 115 -9.13 -19.45 -24.48
N GLY A 116 -10.12 -18.84 -25.14
CA GLY A 116 -11.23 -19.51 -25.77
C GLY A 116 -12.33 -20.04 -24.85
N ILE A 117 -12.27 -19.71 -23.54
CA ILE A 117 -13.31 -20.04 -22.57
C ILE A 117 -14.36 -18.93 -22.55
N THR A 118 -15.64 -19.32 -22.56
CA THR A 118 -16.79 -18.41 -22.54
C THR A 118 -17.50 -18.43 -21.19
N MET A 119 -18.49 -17.55 -21.00
CA MET A 119 -19.28 -17.51 -19.76
C MET A 119 -20.04 -18.81 -19.47
N GLU A 120 -20.50 -19.48 -20.53
CA GLU A 120 -21.28 -20.74 -20.47
C GLU A 120 -20.43 -21.94 -20.04
N ASP A 121 -19.12 -21.86 -20.23
CA ASP A 121 -18.18 -22.92 -19.85
C ASP A 121 -17.89 -22.93 -18.35
N ILE A 122 -18.05 -21.77 -17.67
CA ILE A 122 -17.66 -21.58 -16.26
C ILE A 122 -18.59 -22.36 -15.33
N ARG A 123 -18.00 -23.07 -14.36
CA ARG A 123 -18.68 -23.78 -13.28
C ARG A 123 -18.21 -23.34 -11.90
N GLU A 124 -16.94 -22.92 -11.79
CA GLU A 124 -16.34 -22.46 -10.53
C GLU A 124 -15.62 -21.14 -10.73
N VAL A 125 -15.61 -20.31 -9.66
CA VAL A 125 -14.84 -19.06 -9.61
C VAL A 125 -13.96 -19.09 -8.37
N HIS A 126 -12.65 -18.95 -8.56
CA HIS A 126 -11.65 -19.04 -7.50
C HIS A 126 -11.05 -17.65 -7.21
N SER A 127 -10.95 -17.28 -5.95
CA SER A 127 -10.22 -16.07 -5.52
C SER A 127 -10.10 -15.99 -3.99
N HIS A 128 -9.39 -14.95 -3.55
CA HIS A 128 -9.35 -14.57 -2.15
C HIS A 128 -10.76 -14.14 -1.66
N PRO A 129 -11.18 -14.51 -0.41
CA PRO A 129 -12.52 -14.21 0.11
C PRO A 129 -12.94 -12.74 -0.05
N MET A 130 -12.03 -11.80 0.25
CA MET A 130 -12.31 -10.37 0.10
C MET A 130 -12.60 -9.96 -1.36
N ALA A 131 -11.94 -10.57 -2.34
CA ALA A 131 -12.19 -10.29 -3.74
C ALA A 131 -13.53 -10.86 -4.21
N ILE A 132 -13.89 -12.05 -3.76
CA ILE A 132 -15.22 -12.66 -4.00
C ILE A 132 -16.29 -11.74 -3.40
N GLN A 133 -16.16 -11.35 -2.13
CA GLN A 133 -17.11 -10.48 -1.45
C GLN A 133 -17.29 -9.14 -2.18
N GLN A 134 -16.22 -8.55 -2.68
CA GLN A 134 -16.27 -7.30 -3.44
C GLN A 134 -16.98 -7.43 -4.79
N CYS A 135 -17.24 -8.64 -5.28
CA CYS A 135 -17.83 -8.92 -6.60
C CYS A 135 -19.22 -9.55 -6.51
N PHE A 136 -19.87 -9.60 -5.36
CA PHE A 136 -21.15 -10.32 -5.19
C PHE A 136 -22.24 -9.87 -6.16
N ASP A 137 -22.44 -8.56 -6.38
CA ASP A 137 -23.47 -8.07 -7.33
C ASP A 137 -23.31 -8.62 -8.77
N PHE A 138 -22.07 -8.96 -9.14
CA PHE A 138 -21.79 -9.62 -10.41
C PHE A 138 -21.98 -11.13 -10.30
N LEU A 139 -21.45 -11.76 -9.26
CA LEU A 139 -21.42 -13.22 -9.09
C LEU A 139 -22.82 -13.81 -8.86
N ASP A 140 -23.69 -13.10 -8.13
CA ASP A 140 -25.08 -13.53 -7.84
C ASP A 140 -25.98 -13.68 -9.07
N LYS A 141 -25.50 -13.25 -10.24
CA LYS A 141 -26.21 -13.44 -11.52
C LYS A 141 -26.02 -14.83 -12.12
N TYR A 142 -25.11 -15.62 -11.54
CA TYR A 142 -24.68 -16.91 -12.09
C TYR A 142 -24.69 -17.98 -10.99
N ASP A 143 -25.00 -19.20 -11.38
CA ASP A 143 -24.98 -20.36 -10.48
C ASP A 143 -23.59 -21.04 -10.49
N TRP A 144 -22.54 -20.25 -10.19
CA TRP A 144 -21.18 -20.75 -10.12
C TRP A 144 -20.80 -21.09 -8.68
N LYS A 145 -20.05 -22.17 -8.52
CA LYS A 145 -19.45 -22.50 -7.23
C LYS A 145 -18.30 -21.52 -6.93
N LEU A 146 -18.41 -20.79 -5.82
CA LEU A 146 -17.36 -19.88 -5.35
C LEU A 146 -16.38 -20.65 -4.47
N VAL A 147 -15.09 -20.59 -4.80
CA VAL A 147 -14.01 -21.28 -4.10
C VAL A 147 -13.01 -20.27 -3.54
N GLU A 148 -12.92 -20.22 -2.24
CA GLU A 148 -11.97 -19.34 -1.55
C GLU A 148 -10.55 -19.90 -1.62
N THR A 149 -9.59 -19.02 -1.88
CA THR A 149 -8.16 -19.31 -1.97
C THR A 149 -7.36 -18.25 -1.21
N ASP A 150 -6.09 -18.53 -0.94
CA ASP A 150 -5.25 -17.65 -0.13
C ASP A 150 -4.89 -16.32 -0.82
N ASP A 151 -4.91 -16.28 -2.19
CA ASP A 151 -4.48 -15.09 -2.95
C ASP A 151 -5.13 -15.04 -4.34
N THR A 152 -5.46 -13.82 -4.81
CA THR A 152 -6.09 -13.58 -6.12
C THR A 152 -5.18 -13.95 -7.29
N ALA A 153 -3.90 -13.56 -7.23
CA ALA A 153 -2.93 -13.85 -8.29
C ALA A 153 -2.56 -15.34 -8.33
N LEU A 154 -2.53 -15.99 -7.16
CA LEU A 154 -2.34 -17.44 -7.06
C LEU A 154 -3.47 -18.19 -7.76
N SER A 155 -4.73 -17.76 -7.60
CA SER A 155 -5.88 -18.32 -8.31
C SER A 155 -5.73 -18.21 -9.84
N ALA A 156 -5.32 -17.03 -10.32
CA ALA A 156 -5.04 -16.81 -11.73
C ALA A 156 -3.92 -17.73 -12.25
N ARG A 157 -2.81 -17.84 -11.50
CA ARG A 157 -1.72 -18.75 -11.83
C ARG A 157 -2.18 -20.21 -11.89
N HIS A 158 -3.01 -20.64 -10.94
CA HIS A 158 -3.56 -22.02 -10.91
C HIS A 158 -4.38 -22.36 -12.14
N ILE A 159 -5.32 -21.48 -12.54
CA ILE A 159 -6.15 -21.78 -13.73
C ILE A 159 -5.31 -21.85 -15.01
N HIS A 160 -4.27 -21.01 -15.13
CA HIS A 160 -3.30 -21.05 -16.23
C HIS A 160 -2.52 -22.38 -16.23
N GLN A 161 -1.89 -22.75 -15.11
CA GLN A 161 -1.04 -23.94 -14.99
C GLN A 161 -1.81 -25.23 -15.27
N HIS A 162 -3.06 -25.32 -14.82
CA HIS A 162 -3.92 -26.50 -15.01
C HIS A 162 -4.71 -26.48 -16.32
N LYS A 163 -4.56 -25.40 -17.11
CA LYS A 163 -5.35 -25.19 -18.36
C LYS A 163 -6.84 -25.43 -18.15
N SER A 164 -7.35 -24.90 -17.02
CA SER A 164 -8.72 -25.15 -16.58
C SER A 164 -9.72 -24.63 -17.60
N LYS A 165 -10.71 -25.47 -17.96
CA LYS A 165 -11.75 -25.13 -18.94
C LYS A 165 -13.07 -24.68 -18.30
N HIS A 166 -13.25 -24.97 -17.00
CA HIS A 166 -14.50 -24.70 -16.28
C HIS A 166 -14.29 -23.83 -15.02
N VAL A 167 -13.08 -23.31 -14.84
CA VAL A 167 -12.73 -22.50 -13.66
C VAL A 167 -12.25 -21.13 -14.14
N ALA A 168 -12.88 -20.09 -13.59
CA ALA A 168 -12.44 -18.70 -13.72
C ALA A 168 -11.73 -18.24 -12.43
N ALA A 169 -10.91 -17.20 -12.52
CA ALA A 169 -10.31 -16.54 -11.38
C ALA A 169 -10.73 -15.06 -11.31
N ILE A 170 -10.88 -14.53 -10.09
CA ILE A 170 -11.01 -13.09 -9.90
C ILE A 170 -9.63 -12.56 -9.49
N ALA A 171 -9.04 -11.68 -10.32
CA ALA A 171 -7.73 -11.12 -10.07
C ALA A 171 -7.49 -9.78 -10.77
N SER A 172 -6.26 -9.25 -10.61
CA SER A 172 -5.80 -8.02 -11.22
C SER A 172 -5.59 -8.17 -12.74
N LYS A 173 -5.53 -7.04 -13.45
CA LYS A 173 -5.11 -7.02 -14.86
C LYS A 173 -3.66 -7.50 -15.02
N LEU A 174 -2.78 -7.19 -14.07
CA LEU A 174 -1.39 -7.65 -14.11
C LEU A 174 -1.28 -9.18 -14.04
N ALA A 175 -2.14 -9.84 -13.26
CA ALA A 175 -2.20 -11.29 -13.22
C ALA A 175 -2.63 -11.89 -14.56
N ALA A 176 -3.59 -11.26 -15.26
CA ALA A 176 -3.98 -11.69 -16.60
C ALA A 176 -2.81 -11.58 -17.59
N GLU A 177 -2.07 -10.46 -17.56
CA GLU A 177 -0.92 -10.23 -18.44
C GLU A 177 0.25 -11.21 -18.15
N LEU A 178 0.54 -11.47 -16.86
CA LEU A 178 1.65 -12.36 -16.47
C LEU A 178 1.38 -13.84 -16.73
N PHE A 179 0.13 -14.27 -16.62
CA PHE A 179 -0.25 -15.68 -16.77
C PHE A 179 -0.96 -15.97 -18.10
N ASP A 180 -0.88 -15.06 -19.06
CA ASP A 180 -1.45 -15.24 -20.40
C ASP A 180 -2.92 -15.70 -20.35
N LEU A 181 -3.74 -14.93 -19.63
CA LEU A 181 -5.17 -15.17 -19.44
C LEU A 181 -6.01 -14.09 -20.10
N ASP A 182 -7.18 -14.47 -20.61
CA ASP A 182 -8.17 -13.51 -21.09
C ASP A 182 -8.91 -12.84 -19.93
N ILE A 183 -9.10 -11.53 -20.02
CA ILE A 183 -10.06 -10.81 -19.19
C ILE A 183 -11.44 -10.96 -19.82
N LEU A 184 -12.20 -11.97 -19.36
CA LEU A 184 -13.53 -12.25 -19.91
C LEU A 184 -14.51 -11.14 -19.57
N VAL A 185 -14.50 -10.65 -18.32
CA VAL A 185 -15.29 -9.49 -17.88
C VAL A 185 -14.43 -8.58 -17.03
N PRO A 186 -14.18 -7.34 -17.47
CA PRO A 186 -13.41 -6.38 -16.68
C PRO A 186 -14.25 -5.72 -15.59
N ASN A 187 -13.57 -5.31 -14.50
CA ASN A 187 -14.13 -4.45 -13.47
C ASN A 187 -15.43 -4.98 -12.84
N ILE A 188 -15.48 -6.25 -12.46
CA ILE A 188 -16.66 -6.92 -11.91
C ILE A 188 -16.97 -6.54 -10.45
N HIS A 189 -16.09 -5.81 -9.75
CA HIS A 189 -16.30 -5.37 -8.37
C HIS A 189 -17.47 -4.39 -8.26
N THR A 190 -18.25 -4.52 -7.19
CA THR A 190 -19.47 -3.74 -6.94
C THR A 190 -19.18 -2.25 -6.73
N LEU A 191 -18.34 -1.92 -5.76
CA LEU A 191 -17.99 -0.54 -5.41
C LEU A 191 -16.80 -0.05 -6.25
N LYS A 192 -17.06 0.84 -7.21
CA LYS A 192 -16.05 1.29 -8.18
C LYS A 192 -14.94 2.16 -7.57
N ASN A 193 -15.23 2.88 -6.50
CA ASN A 193 -14.27 3.71 -5.75
C ASN A 193 -13.56 2.90 -4.66
N ASN A 194 -12.94 1.79 -5.06
CA ASN A 194 -12.18 0.91 -4.17
C ASN A 194 -10.68 1.20 -4.32
N TYR A 195 -10.10 1.85 -3.32
CA TYR A 195 -8.67 2.19 -3.30
C TYR A 195 -7.98 1.54 -2.12
N THR A 196 -6.79 1.02 -2.36
CA THR A 196 -5.89 0.58 -1.29
C THR A 196 -4.67 1.50 -1.24
N ARG A 197 -4.35 1.95 -0.04
CA ARG A 197 -3.13 2.68 0.26
C ARG A 197 -2.04 1.70 0.65
N PHE A 198 -0.91 1.78 -0.04
CA PHE A 198 0.30 1.00 0.21
C PHE A 198 1.41 1.91 0.71
N LEU A 199 2.11 1.50 1.76
CA LEU A 199 3.32 2.15 2.22
C LEU A 199 4.55 1.48 1.58
N ILE A 200 5.50 2.31 1.19
CA ILE A 200 6.80 1.89 0.70
C ILE A 200 7.79 2.00 1.85
N LEU A 201 8.35 0.86 2.22
CA LEU A 201 9.15 0.70 3.43
C LEU A 201 10.60 0.40 3.09
N GLN A 202 11.52 1.08 3.76
CA GLN A 202 12.96 0.80 3.67
C GLN A 202 13.61 0.82 5.05
N ARG A 203 14.79 0.21 5.16
CA ARG A 203 15.65 0.37 6.35
C ARG A 203 16.20 1.79 6.43
N GLU A 204 16.50 2.22 7.63
CA GLU A 204 17.07 3.54 7.91
C GLU A 204 18.38 3.80 7.14
N ASP A 205 19.24 2.77 7.01
CA ASP A 205 20.51 2.87 6.26
C ASP A 205 20.33 3.07 4.75
N MET A 206 19.13 2.87 4.23
CA MET A 206 18.77 3.06 2.82
C MET A 206 17.82 4.26 2.61
N ALA A 207 17.13 4.69 3.65
CA ALA A 207 16.17 5.78 3.56
C ALA A 207 16.89 7.11 3.34
N GLN A 208 16.52 7.82 2.29
CA GLN A 208 17.07 9.13 1.96
C GLN A 208 16.05 10.22 2.29
N LYS A 209 16.55 11.43 2.60
CA LYS A 209 15.66 12.60 2.71
C LYS A 209 14.98 12.87 1.39
N ILE A 210 13.65 12.90 1.39
CA ILE A 210 12.85 13.12 0.18
C ILE A 210 12.72 14.62 -0.08
N LYS A 211 13.27 15.08 -1.19
CA LYS A 211 13.11 16.48 -1.62
C LYS A 211 11.64 16.75 -1.95
N GLY A 212 11.09 17.85 -1.43
CA GLY A 212 9.69 18.22 -1.66
C GLY A 212 8.69 17.31 -0.92
N ALA A 213 9.12 16.70 0.19
CA ALA A 213 8.23 15.97 1.08
C ALA A 213 7.15 16.93 1.63
N ASP A 214 5.91 16.45 1.67
CA ASP A 214 4.71 17.19 2.06
C ASP A 214 3.80 16.37 2.99
N LYS A 215 4.29 15.19 3.44
CA LYS A 215 3.58 14.28 4.35
C LYS A 215 4.53 13.58 5.29
N ALA A 216 4.07 13.34 6.52
CA ALA A 216 4.77 12.53 7.50
C ALA A 216 3.81 11.60 8.23
N SER A 217 4.28 10.38 8.50
CA SER A 217 3.60 9.43 9.37
C SER A 217 4.36 9.30 10.68
N LEU A 218 3.66 9.42 11.80
CA LEU A 218 4.27 9.33 13.12
C LEU A 218 3.32 8.73 14.15
N SER A 219 3.85 8.35 15.30
CA SER A 219 3.04 7.98 16.45
C SER A 219 3.53 8.70 17.71
N PHE A 220 2.62 8.88 18.64
CA PHE A 220 2.91 9.42 19.97
C PHE A 220 1.96 8.82 21.00
N HIS A 221 2.35 8.92 22.27
CA HIS A 221 1.48 8.69 23.40
C HIS A 221 1.13 10.02 24.05
N THR A 222 0.02 10.07 24.77
CA THR A 222 -0.31 11.20 25.63
C THR A 222 -0.46 10.73 27.08
N ASP A 223 -0.30 11.62 28.02
CA ASP A 223 -0.71 11.36 29.39
C ASP A 223 -2.22 10.99 29.42
N HIS A 224 -2.66 10.29 30.46
CA HIS A 224 -4.06 9.86 30.58
C HIS A 224 -4.97 10.95 31.19
N SER A 225 -4.61 12.24 31.05
CA SER A 225 -5.38 13.35 31.54
C SER A 225 -6.49 13.78 30.57
N LYS A 226 -7.56 14.36 31.11
CA LYS A 226 -8.65 14.91 30.28
C LYS A 226 -8.12 15.97 29.32
N GLY A 227 -8.44 15.80 28.02
CA GLY A 227 -8.07 16.75 26.97
C GLY A 227 -6.62 16.63 26.48
N SER A 228 -5.82 15.64 26.93
CA SER A 228 -4.43 15.46 26.48
C SER A 228 -4.31 15.35 24.96
N LEU A 229 -5.10 14.47 24.33
CA LEU A 229 -5.14 14.35 22.88
C LEU A 229 -5.62 15.64 22.21
N ALA A 230 -6.65 16.30 22.77
CA ALA A 230 -7.17 17.55 22.22
C ALA A 230 -6.10 18.65 22.17
N ARG A 231 -5.27 18.77 23.24
CA ARG A 231 -4.14 19.73 23.25
C ARG A 231 -3.15 19.48 22.10
N VAL A 232 -2.82 18.22 21.83
CA VAL A 232 -1.92 17.86 20.71
C VAL A 232 -2.56 18.23 19.38
N LEU A 233 -3.84 17.86 19.18
CA LEU A 233 -4.56 18.17 17.92
C LEU A 233 -4.69 19.68 17.71
N THR A 234 -4.95 20.45 18.76
CA THR A 234 -5.01 21.91 18.70
C THR A 234 -3.67 22.50 18.24
N LYS A 235 -2.55 22.03 18.80
CA LYS A 235 -1.22 22.48 18.38
C LYS A 235 -0.93 22.19 16.90
N ILE A 236 -1.31 21.01 16.43
CA ILE A 236 -1.17 20.64 15.02
C ILE A 236 -2.00 21.58 14.13
N ALA A 237 -3.23 21.88 14.53
CA ALA A 237 -4.13 22.77 13.78
C ALA A 237 -3.68 24.24 13.78
N GLU A 238 -3.12 24.74 14.92
CA GLU A 238 -2.57 26.10 15.02
C GLU A 238 -1.43 26.35 14.01
N ASP A 239 -0.70 25.30 13.62
CA ASP A 239 0.38 25.36 12.65
C ASP A 239 -0.08 25.06 11.20
N ASP A 240 -1.39 25.11 10.93
CA ASP A 240 -1.99 24.88 9.60
C ASP A 240 -1.59 23.53 8.98
N ILE A 241 -1.45 22.49 9.81
CA ILE A 241 -1.18 21.13 9.37
C ILE A 241 -2.48 20.32 9.33
N ASN A 242 -2.76 19.71 8.18
CA ASN A 242 -3.87 18.80 8.02
C ASN A 242 -3.52 17.39 8.52
N LEU A 243 -4.47 16.74 9.18
CA LEU A 243 -4.39 15.32 9.53
C LEU A 243 -5.21 14.50 8.54
N SER A 244 -4.55 13.75 7.66
CA SER A 244 -5.23 12.81 6.76
C SER A 244 -5.47 11.44 7.40
N LYS A 245 -4.89 11.18 8.59
CA LYS A 245 -5.11 9.98 9.39
C LYS A 245 -4.96 10.27 10.87
N LEU A 246 -5.86 9.69 11.67
CA LEU A 246 -5.74 9.57 13.12
C LEU A 246 -6.29 8.21 13.53
N GLN A 247 -5.44 7.38 14.14
CA GLN A 247 -5.82 6.04 14.59
C GLN A 247 -5.26 5.78 15.98
N SER A 248 -6.11 5.38 16.91
CA SER A 248 -5.69 4.97 18.25
C SER A 248 -5.39 3.46 18.31
N PHE A 249 -4.40 3.10 19.11
CA PHE A 249 -4.04 1.70 19.42
C PHE A 249 -3.88 1.57 20.92
N PRO A 250 -4.45 0.54 21.55
CA PRO A 250 -4.18 0.25 22.95
C PRO A 250 -2.70 -0.14 23.10
N ILE A 251 -2.07 0.36 24.16
CA ILE A 251 -0.70 -0.01 24.50
C ILE A 251 -0.77 -1.29 25.33
N PRO A 252 -0.16 -2.40 24.86
CA PRO A 252 -0.15 -3.66 25.59
C PRO A 252 0.42 -3.48 27.02
N ASP A 253 -0.07 -4.29 27.95
CA ASP A 253 0.37 -4.33 29.35
C ASP A 253 0.21 -2.98 30.10
N THR A 254 -0.74 -2.15 29.67
CA THR A 254 -1.09 -0.89 30.36
C THR A 254 -2.59 -0.81 30.62
N ASP A 255 -2.99 -0.06 31.66
CA ASP A 255 -4.40 0.15 32.01
C ASP A 255 -5.06 1.13 31.03
N PHE A 256 -5.45 0.63 29.84
CA PHE A 256 -6.13 1.36 28.78
C PHE A 256 -5.45 2.66 28.34
N LYS A 257 -4.10 2.67 28.31
CA LYS A 257 -3.36 3.74 27.66
C LYS A 257 -3.33 3.53 26.14
N TYR A 258 -3.21 4.62 25.40
CA TYR A 258 -3.30 4.60 23.95
C TYR A 258 -2.09 5.25 23.30
N SER A 259 -1.61 4.63 22.22
CA SER A 259 -0.75 5.21 21.21
C SER A 259 -1.61 5.76 20.08
N PHE A 260 -1.25 6.90 19.54
CA PHE A 260 -1.94 7.54 18.42
C PHE A 260 -1.02 7.55 17.21
N HIS A 261 -1.47 6.98 16.11
CA HIS A 261 -0.81 7.11 14.81
C HIS A 261 -1.50 8.23 14.05
N VAL A 262 -0.71 9.14 13.48
CA VAL A 262 -1.20 10.24 12.66
C VAL A 262 -0.40 10.37 11.37
N ASP A 263 -1.08 10.78 10.31
CA ASP A 263 -0.46 11.26 9.08
C ASP A 263 -0.71 12.76 8.98
N MET A 264 0.37 13.53 8.94
CA MET A 264 0.39 14.98 8.84
C MET A 264 0.70 15.39 7.40
N GLU A 265 -0.09 16.30 6.84
CA GLU A 265 0.16 16.93 5.55
C GLU A 265 0.53 18.40 5.76
N PHE A 266 1.62 18.83 5.15
CA PHE A 266 2.23 20.14 5.37
C PHE A 266 2.76 20.74 4.07
N HIS A 267 3.01 22.05 4.05
CA HIS A 267 3.52 22.78 2.90
C HIS A 267 5.04 22.87 2.83
N SER A 268 5.71 22.79 4.00
CA SER A 268 7.17 22.85 4.07
C SER A 268 7.72 22.00 5.23
N ILE A 269 8.97 21.60 5.13
CA ILE A 269 9.67 20.89 6.20
C ILE A 269 9.79 21.76 7.44
N ASP A 270 10.04 23.06 7.30
CA ASP A 270 10.15 23.99 8.42
C ASP A 270 8.84 24.06 9.23
N GLN A 271 7.68 24.02 8.56
CA GLN A 271 6.37 23.96 9.20
C GLN A 271 6.22 22.64 10.00
N PHE A 272 6.61 21.51 9.41
CA PHE A 272 6.60 20.22 10.09
C PHE A 272 7.54 20.19 11.29
N GLU A 273 8.78 20.68 11.15
CA GLU A 273 9.76 20.71 12.25
C GLU A 273 9.28 21.60 13.39
N LYS A 274 8.63 22.73 13.10
CA LYS A 274 8.02 23.60 14.10
C LYS A 274 6.96 22.85 14.90
N VAL A 275 5.98 22.22 14.24
CA VAL A 275 4.92 21.50 14.96
C VAL A 275 5.48 20.33 15.78
N ILE A 276 6.49 19.61 15.28
CA ILE A 276 7.15 18.56 16.05
C ILE A 276 7.81 19.14 17.32
N GLY A 277 8.43 20.32 17.24
CA GLY A 277 8.94 21.05 18.38
C GLY A 277 7.86 21.40 19.42
N ASP A 278 6.69 21.83 18.94
CA ASP A 278 5.56 22.26 19.80
C ASP A 278 4.83 21.09 20.45
N ILE A 279 4.69 19.94 19.77
CA ILE A 279 3.99 18.77 20.33
C ILE A 279 4.92 17.86 21.16
N ARG A 280 6.22 17.87 20.94
CA ARG A 280 7.18 17.02 21.67
C ARG A 280 7.12 17.17 23.20
N PRO A 281 7.00 18.39 23.78
CA PRO A 281 6.89 18.56 25.23
C PRO A 281 5.59 18.04 25.85
N ILE A 282 4.54 17.86 25.05
CA ILE A 282 3.19 17.44 25.49
C ILE A 282 2.82 16.02 25.02
N THR A 283 3.80 15.30 24.48
CA THR A 283 3.65 13.92 24.03
C THR A 283 4.75 13.04 24.61
N GLU A 284 4.46 11.74 24.72
CA GLU A 284 5.42 10.72 25.10
C GLU A 284 5.70 9.80 23.90
N HIS A 285 6.88 9.19 23.83
CA HIS A 285 7.25 8.20 22.81
C HIS A 285 6.95 8.62 21.36
N LEU A 286 7.20 9.92 21.06
CA LEU A 286 7.02 10.43 19.70
C LEU A 286 8.02 9.77 18.76
N LYS A 287 7.52 9.00 17.80
CA LYS A 287 8.29 8.29 16.77
C LYS A 287 7.81 8.69 15.38
N ILE A 288 8.72 9.20 14.55
CA ILE A 288 8.46 9.51 13.15
C ILE A 288 8.84 8.28 12.33
N TYR A 289 7.87 7.72 11.58
CA TYR A 289 8.09 6.57 10.70
C TYR A 289 8.63 6.97 9.34
N GLY A 290 8.35 8.18 8.88
CA GLY A 290 8.85 8.70 7.62
C GLY A 290 8.33 10.09 7.32
N ILE A 291 9.12 10.81 6.52
CA ILE A 291 8.78 12.10 5.95
C ILE A 291 8.95 11.93 4.44
N TYR A 292 7.86 12.03 3.69
CA TYR A 292 7.82 11.61 2.29
C TYR A 292 6.88 12.47 1.46
N LYS A 293 6.93 12.30 0.15
CA LYS A 293 6.00 12.96 -0.75
C LYS A 293 4.68 12.18 -0.76
N ARG A 294 3.58 12.89 -0.58
CA ARG A 294 2.21 12.36 -0.66
C ARG A 294 1.96 11.67 -1.99
N GLY A 295 1.34 10.48 -1.92
CA GLY A 295 0.90 9.74 -3.10
C GLY A 295 -0.28 10.42 -3.80
N GLU A 296 -0.34 10.29 -5.12
CA GLU A 296 -1.47 10.76 -5.92
C GLU A 296 -2.49 9.64 -6.10
N TRP A 297 -3.77 10.01 -6.11
CA TRP A 297 -4.88 9.10 -6.46
C TRP A 297 -4.87 8.89 -7.98
N LYS A 298 -4.74 7.63 -8.43
CA LYS A 298 -4.80 7.26 -9.85
C LYS A 298 -5.79 6.15 -10.11
#